data_0d88fc597c667a5a7b28565277d28c18
#
_entry.id   0d88fc597c667a5a7b28565277d28c18
#
_cell.length_a   1.000
_cell.length_b   1.000
_cell.length_c   1.000
_cell.angle_alpha   90.00
_cell.angle_beta   90.00
_cell.angle_gamma   90.00
#
_symmetry.space_group_name_H-M   'P 1'
#
loop_
_entity.id
_entity.type
_entity.pdbx_description
1 polymer ?
#
loop_
_entity_poly.entity_id
_entity_poly.type
_entity_poly.pdbx_seq_one_letter_code
_entity_poly.pdbx_strand_id
1 'polypeptide(L)' 'RGDKPLAKAGKNFLTLRSRSVANKHVKGVAMNAVDHPHGGGSHPHVGGPNCQKRTASPGQKAGFIAPKKKRKV' A
#
# COMPACT_ATOMS: atom_id res chain seq x y z
N ARG A 1 3.57 28.93 12.24
CA ARG A 1 2.53 28.04 12.76
C ARG A 1 1.23 28.81 12.96
N GLY A 2 0.11 28.17 12.68
CA GLY A 2 -1.18 28.80 12.83
C GLY A 2 -1.69 29.58 11.64
N ASP A 3 -0.87 29.72 10.60
CA ASP A 3 -1.33 30.32 9.37
C ASP A 3 -2.30 29.39 8.63
N LYS A 4 -3.17 29.99 7.85
CA LYS A 4 -4.12 29.20 7.07
C LYS A 4 -3.36 28.35 6.04
N PRO A 5 -3.67 27.06 5.91
CA PRO A 5 -3.00 26.22 4.94
C PRO A 5 -3.33 26.66 3.52
N LEU A 6 -2.36 26.49 2.63
CA LEU A 6 -2.54 26.82 1.21
C LEU A 6 -3.57 25.95 0.54
N ALA A 7 -3.74 24.72 1.02
CA ALA A 7 -4.67 23.77 0.44
C ALA A 7 -5.20 22.84 1.53
N LYS A 8 -6.48 22.51 1.45
CA LYS A 8 -7.07 21.47 2.28
C LYS A 8 -6.65 20.09 1.74
N ALA A 9 -6.85 19.04 2.56
CA ALA A 9 -6.48 17.67 2.17
C ALA A 9 -7.12 17.26 0.84
N GLY A 10 -8.38 17.59 0.63
CA GLY A 10 -9.07 17.24 -0.62
C GLY A 10 -8.47 17.93 -1.83
N LYS A 11 -8.13 19.21 -1.73
CA LYS A 11 -7.50 19.93 -2.83
C LYS A 11 -6.10 19.39 -3.11
N ASN A 12 -5.35 19.09 -2.06
CA ASN A 12 -4.03 18.51 -2.21
C ASN A 12 -4.10 17.15 -2.91
N PHE A 13 -5.06 16.32 -2.54
CA PHE A 13 -5.29 15.02 -3.17
C PHE A 13 -5.59 15.17 -4.66
N LEU A 14 -6.49 16.08 -5.02
CA LEU A 14 -6.86 16.32 -6.42
C LEU A 14 -5.69 16.86 -7.25
N THR A 15 -4.89 17.74 -6.64
CA THR A 15 -3.71 18.31 -7.31
C THR A 15 -2.69 17.22 -7.61
N LEU A 16 -2.39 16.36 -6.64
CA LEU A 16 -1.44 15.26 -6.85
C LEU A 16 -1.95 14.26 -7.86
N ARG A 17 -3.26 14.00 -7.85
CA ARG A 17 -3.88 13.09 -8.82
C ARG A 17 -3.73 13.62 -10.25
N SER A 18 -3.93 14.92 -10.46
CA SER A 18 -3.80 15.52 -11.78
C SER A 18 -2.36 15.49 -12.29
N ARG A 19 -1.39 15.49 -11.39
CA ARG A 19 0.02 15.39 -11.73
C ARG A 19 0.52 13.95 -11.82
N SER A 20 -0.36 12.99 -11.62
CA SER A 20 -0.02 11.55 -11.57
C SER A 20 1.03 11.22 -10.52
N VAL A 21 1.03 11.97 -9.43
CA VAL A 21 1.94 11.75 -8.30
C VAL A 21 1.15 11.08 -7.16
N ALA A 22 1.72 10.04 -6.57
CA ALA A 22 1.08 9.37 -5.44
C ALA A 22 1.07 10.29 -4.21
N ASN A 23 -0.09 10.33 -3.53
CA ASN A 23 -0.19 11.05 -2.27
C ASN A 23 0.61 10.31 -1.18
N LYS A 24 0.84 10.96 -0.06
CA LYS A 24 1.55 10.35 1.07
C LYS A 24 0.93 9.01 1.40
N HIS A 25 1.74 7.99 1.43
CA HIS A 25 1.27 6.62 1.65
C HIS A 25 2.26 5.87 2.52
N VAL A 26 1.76 5.30 3.60
CA VAL A 26 2.58 4.49 4.50
C VAL A 26 2.65 3.07 3.94
N LYS A 27 3.86 2.54 3.84
CA LYS A 27 4.07 1.17 3.36
C LYS A 27 3.45 0.18 4.34
N GLY A 28 2.81 -0.87 3.81
CA GLY A 28 2.23 -1.92 4.65
C GLY A 28 3.26 -2.59 5.57
N VAL A 29 4.50 -2.74 5.09
CA VAL A 29 5.59 -3.33 5.86
C VAL A 29 5.93 -2.50 7.10
N ALA A 30 5.72 -1.19 7.05
CA ALA A 30 5.97 -0.29 8.18
C ALA A 30 4.83 -0.29 9.22
N MET A 31 3.73 -0.96 8.93
CA MET A 31 2.57 -1.04 9.82
C MET A 31 2.70 -2.22 10.79
N ASN A 32 1.78 -2.30 11.74
CA ASN A 32 1.66 -3.45 12.63
C ASN A 32 0.84 -4.55 11.96
N ALA A 33 0.97 -5.78 12.47
CA ALA A 33 0.26 -6.93 11.89
C ALA A 33 -1.26 -6.76 11.91
N VAL A 34 -1.79 -6.03 12.89
CA VAL A 34 -3.22 -5.77 12.99
C VAL A 34 -3.71 -4.86 11.87
N ASP A 35 -2.83 -4.02 11.33
CA ASP A 35 -3.19 -3.01 10.34
C ASP A 35 -2.99 -3.48 8.90
N HIS A 36 -2.06 -4.41 8.69
CA HIS A 36 -1.75 -4.84 7.31
C HIS A 36 -1.14 -6.24 7.32
N PRO A 37 -1.46 -7.09 6.31
CA PRO A 37 -0.87 -8.43 6.21
C PRO A 37 0.65 -8.45 6.14
N HIS A 38 1.29 -7.37 5.69
CA HIS A 38 2.75 -7.26 5.62
C HIS A 38 3.36 -6.67 6.88
N GLY A 39 2.55 -6.27 7.85
CA GLY A 39 3.01 -5.58 9.05
C GLY A 39 3.56 -6.53 10.09
N GLY A 40 4.18 -5.95 11.10
CA GLY A 40 4.73 -6.68 12.24
C GLY A 40 6.11 -7.25 11.97
N GLY A 41 6.58 -8.09 12.90
CA GLY A 41 7.88 -8.74 12.82
C GLY A 41 9.01 -7.92 13.43
N SER A 42 10.20 -8.55 13.52
CA SER A 42 11.39 -7.92 14.10
C SER A 42 12.09 -6.98 13.14
N HIS A 43 11.94 -7.23 11.84
CA HIS A 43 12.55 -6.43 10.79
C HIS A 43 11.52 -6.09 9.73
N PRO A 44 11.69 -5.00 8.99
CA PRO A 44 10.81 -4.71 7.85
C PRO A 44 10.93 -5.80 6.77
N HIS A 45 9.94 -6.66 6.70
CA HIS A 45 9.86 -7.73 5.68
C HIS A 45 8.42 -8.17 5.53
N VAL A 46 8.11 -8.79 4.40
CA VAL A 46 6.74 -9.23 4.13
C VAL A 46 6.32 -10.37 5.06
N GLY A 47 7.25 -11.23 5.44
CA GLY A 47 7.00 -12.31 6.40
C GLY A 47 6.30 -13.52 5.82
N GLY A 48 6.05 -13.54 4.52
CA GLY A 48 5.36 -14.64 3.85
C GLY A 48 5.33 -14.41 2.34
N PRO A 49 4.55 -15.20 1.59
CA PRO A 49 4.41 -14.98 0.16
C PRO A 49 3.84 -13.60 -0.11
N ASN A 50 4.47 -12.87 -1.03
CA ASN A 50 4.00 -11.53 -1.40
C ASN A 50 2.92 -11.59 -2.49
N CYS A 51 2.48 -12.79 -2.85
CA CYS A 51 1.46 -13.01 -3.87
C CYS A 51 0.21 -13.57 -3.22
N GLN A 52 -0.95 -13.06 -3.61
CA GLN A 52 -2.23 -13.48 -3.06
C GLN A 52 -3.11 -14.08 -4.16
N LYS A 53 -4.03 -14.94 -3.75
CA LYS A 53 -5.01 -15.51 -4.66
C LYS A 53 -6.01 -14.43 -5.08
N ARG A 54 -6.52 -14.59 -6.30
CA ARG A 54 -7.56 -13.67 -6.80
C ARG A 54 -8.82 -13.71 -5.95
N THR A 55 -9.09 -14.83 -5.28
CA THR A 55 -10.27 -15.04 -4.45
C THR A 55 -10.08 -14.59 -3.00
N ALA A 56 -8.92 -14.00 -2.66
CA ALA A 56 -8.67 -13.54 -1.31
C ALA A 56 -9.65 -12.44 -0.92
N SER A 57 -9.97 -12.37 0.39
CA SER A 57 -10.90 -11.38 0.92
C SER A 57 -10.32 -9.96 0.79
N PRO A 58 -11.19 -8.92 0.72
CA PRO A 58 -10.71 -7.54 0.75
C PRO A 58 -9.87 -7.29 1.99
N GLY A 59 -8.75 -6.59 1.82
CA GLY A 59 -7.80 -6.36 2.90
C GLY A 59 -6.75 -7.44 3.02
N GLN A 60 -7.10 -8.68 2.88
CA GLN A 60 -6.14 -9.79 2.80
C GLN A 60 -5.43 -9.80 1.44
N LYS A 61 -6.10 -9.29 0.41
CA LYS A 61 -5.56 -9.22 -0.95
C LYS A 61 -4.56 -8.08 -1.06
N ALA A 62 -3.35 -8.30 -0.57
CA ALA A 62 -2.28 -7.30 -0.56
C ALA A 62 -1.08 -7.82 -1.34
N GLY A 63 -0.36 -6.92 -1.98
CA GLY A 63 0.81 -7.28 -2.77
C GLY A 63 0.42 -7.68 -4.19
N PHE A 64 1.15 -8.62 -4.74
CA PHE A 64 0.88 -9.12 -6.09
C PHE A 64 -0.34 -10.05 -6.08
N ILE A 65 -1.24 -9.86 -7.03
CA ILE A 65 -2.49 -10.61 -7.11
C ILE A 65 -2.42 -11.51 -8.34
N ALA A 66 -2.70 -12.81 -8.14
CA ALA A 66 -2.73 -13.81 -9.19
C ALA A 66 -1.47 -13.77 -10.07
N PRO A 67 -0.29 -14.08 -9.51
CA PRO A 67 0.97 -13.98 -10.24
C PRO A 67 0.97 -14.86 -11.48
N LYS A 68 1.58 -14.38 -12.54
CA LYS A 68 1.70 -15.15 -13.77
C LYS A 68 2.59 -16.37 -13.53
N LYS A 69 2.19 -17.47 -14.11
CA LYS A 69 3.06 -18.65 -14.13
C LYS A 69 4.35 -18.30 -14.87
N LYS A 70 5.48 -18.74 -14.31
CA LYS A 70 6.74 -18.58 -15.01
C LYS A 70 6.65 -19.30 -16.33
N ARG A 71 7.01 -18.62 -17.42
CA ARG A 71 7.11 -19.29 -18.71
C ARG A 71 8.21 -20.33 -18.60
N LYS A 72 7.91 -21.57 -18.98
CA LYS A 72 8.93 -22.58 -19.15
C LYS A 72 9.81 -22.14 -20.31
N VAL A 73 11.07 -21.98 -20.03
CA VAL A 73 12.05 -21.61 -21.05
C VAL A 73 12.52 -22.89 -21.73
#